data_283a94e48749d27c3a1093afb5a2f3c4
#
_entry.id   283a94e48749d27c3a1093afb5a2f3c4
#
_cell.length_a   1.000
_cell.length_b   1.000
_cell.length_c   1.000
_cell.angle_alpha   90.00
_cell.angle_beta   90.00
_cell.angle_gamma   90.00
#
_symmetry.space_group_name_H-M   'P 1'
#
loop_
_entity.id
_entity.type
_entity.pdbx_description
1 polymer ?
#
loop_
_entity_poly.entity_id
_entity_poly.type
_entity_poly.pdbx_seq_one_letter_code
_entity_poly.pdbx_strand_id
1 'polypeptide(L)'
;LFMEKGYTNTTTQDIVDKVNISRGLLYYHFKNKEDILYCLVEQYSEKLLKDIYQITFSKEKSAIEKVRGFIEATIISSERISVEGTELQKTVDLEENRYMIDKLSHKLIKKLTIYFEKIIQQGIEEQSFLVQYPLETAEFLMTAYVFVSNNMSMKYSDKESLDDYLSAYKIILERTLNAKNLFD
;
A
#
# COMPACT_ATOMS: atom_id res chain seq x y z
N LEU A 1 19.78 7.76 2.52
CA LEU A 1 20.35 7.72 3.87
C LEU A 1 19.58 6.76 4.77
N PHE A 2 18.25 6.88 4.90
CA PHE A 2 17.47 5.93 5.70
C PHE A 2 17.63 4.49 5.21
N MET A 3 17.77 4.31 3.92
CA MET A 3 18.01 3.00 3.28
C MET A 3 19.46 2.51 3.41
N GLU A 4 20.43 3.42 3.53
CA GLU A 4 21.87 3.09 3.60
C GLU A 4 22.33 2.83 5.04
N LYS A 5 21.85 3.63 5.98
CA LYS A 5 22.27 3.62 7.40
C LYS A 5 21.18 3.13 8.35
N GLY A 6 19.96 2.94 7.87
CA GLY A 6 18.77 2.75 8.68
C GLY A 6 18.27 4.07 9.29
N TYR A 7 16.99 4.09 9.68
CA TYR A 7 16.34 5.29 10.23
C TYR A 7 16.97 5.72 11.56
N THR A 8 17.14 4.80 12.49
CA THR A 8 17.66 5.07 13.83
C THR A 8 19.05 5.71 13.80
N ASN A 9 19.91 5.23 12.90
CA ASN A 9 21.31 5.70 12.77
C ASN A 9 21.46 6.94 11.88
N THR A 10 20.39 7.42 11.25
CA THR A 10 20.43 8.63 10.44
C THR A 10 20.05 9.84 11.28
N THR A 11 20.93 10.83 11.33
CA THR A 11 20.68 12.11 12.00
C THR A 11 20.20 13.16 10.99
N THR A 12 19.55 14.23 11.49
CA THR A 12 19.21 15.39 10.64
C THR A 12 20.46 16.07 10.10
N GLN A 13 21.61 16.00 10.79
CA GLN A 13 22.89 16.50 10.30
C GLN A 13 23.39 15.68 9.11
N ASP A 14 23.30 14.35 9.15
CA ASP A 14 23.66 13.51 8.01
C ASP A 14 22.85 13.88 6.75
N ILE A 15 21.57 14.22 6.94
CA ILE A 15 20.69 14.62 5.82
C ILE A 15 21.14 15.97 5.26
N VAL A 16 21.37 16.97 6.13
CA VAL A 16 21.88 18.29 5.77
C VAL A 16 23.17 18.19 4.95
N ASP A 17 24.12 17.39 5.45
CA ASP A 17 25.43 17.21 4.81
C ASP A 17 25.31 16.49 3.46
N LYS A 18 24.47 15.43 3.38
CA LYS A 18 24.28 14.65 2.13
C LYS A 18 23.61 15.46 1.04
N VAL A 19 22.62 16.29 1.40
CA VAL A 19 21.84 17.10 0.42
C VAL A 19 22.50 18.45 0.18
N ASN A 20 23.53 18.79 0.96
CA ASN A 20 24.27 20.05 0.89
C ASN A 20 23.36 21.29 1.03
N ILE A 21 22.52 21.29 2.04
CA ILE A 21 21.64 22.41 2.41
C ILE A 21 21.99 22.96 3.79
N SER A 22 21.43 24.12 4.13
CA SER A 22 21.59 24.64 5.50
C SER A 22 20.64 23.95 6.48
N ARG A 23 21.02 23.83 7.74
CA ARG A 23 20.12 23.38 8.83
C ARG A 23 18.82 24.19 8.86
N GLY A 24 18.91 25.52 8.71
CA GLY A 24 17.76 26.41 8.68
C GLY A 24 16.77 26.04 7.59
N LEU A 25 17.26 25.68 6.38
CA LEU A 25 16.41 25.25 5.30
C LEU A 25 15.73 23.90 5.58
N LEU A 26 16.45 22.94 6.18
CA LEU A 26 15.83 21.67 6.57
C LEU A 26 14.69 21.89 7.56
N TYR A 27 14.93 22.65 8.64
CA TYR A 27 13.93 22.92 9.67
C TYR A 27 12.83 23.89 9.26
N TYR A 28 13.00 24.60 8.16
CA TYR A 28 11.93 25.36 7.53
C TYR A 28 10.88 24.43 6.90
N HIS A 29 11.31 23.29 6.33
CA HIS A 29 10.41 22.33 5.67
C HIS A 29 9.94 21.20 6.59
N PHE A 30 10.78 20.75 7.53
CA PHE A 30 10.53 19.57 8.37
C PHE A 30 10.84 19.89 9.82
N LYS A 31 9.89 19.64 10.71
CA LYS A 31 10.05 19.88 12.14
C LYS A 31 11.06 18.92 12.80
N ASN A 32 11.09 17.68 12.32
CA ASN A 32 11.90 16.60 12.86
C ASN A 32 12.17 15.53 11.78
N LYS A 33 12.87 14.48 12.17
CA LYS A 33 13.22 13.36 11.28
C LYS A 33 11.97 12.55 10.86
N GLU A 34 10.98 12.48 11.73
CA GLU A 34 9.70 11.80 11.51
C GLU A 34 8.90 12.47 10.40
N ASP A 35 8.89 13.80 10.31
CA ASP A 35 8.23 14.53 9.21
C ASP A 35 8.84 14.19 7.85
N ILE A 36 10.16 13.99 7.79
CA ILE A 36 10.85 13.57 6.56
C ILE A 36 10.42 12.16 6.16
N LEU A 37 10.39 11.24 7.13
CA LEU A 37 9.92 9.88 6.91
C LEU A 37 8.45 9.88 6.45
N TYR A 38 7.59 10.66 7.10
CA TYR A 38 6.19 10.82 6.71
C TYR A 38 6.05 11.21 5.24
N CYS A 39 6.78 12.24 4.79
CA CYS A 39 6.76 12.68 3.41
C CYS A 39 7.22 11.60 2.42
N LEU A 40 8.24 10.82 2.78
CA LEU A 40 8.70 9.71 1.95
C LEU A 40 7.62 8.63 1.80
N VAL A 41 7.04 8.17 2.90
CA VAL A 41 5.98 7.14 2.86
C VAL A 41 4.73 7.67 2.15
N GLU A 42 4.38 8.95 2.35
CA GLU A 42 3.28 9.59 1.65
C GLU A 42 3.50 9.61 0.12
N GLN A 43 4.71 9.94 -0.35
CA GLN A 43 5.04 9.91 -1.78
C GLN A 43 4.90 8.50 -2.38
N TYR A 44 5.32 7.46 -1.67
CA TYR A 44 5.11 6.07 -2.09
C TYR A 44 3.62 5.73 -2.21
N SER A 45 2.84 6.13 -1.21
CA SER A 45 1.38 5.92 -1.21
C SER A 45 0.68 6.67 -2.35
N GLU A 46 1.12 7.89 -2.65
CA GLU A 46 0.57 8.68 -3.77
C GLU A 46 0.88 8.06 -5.12
N LYS A 47 2.08 7.51 -5.31
CA LYS A 47 2.44 6.80 -6.53
C LYS A 47 1.55 5.56 -6.73
N LEU A 48 1.41 4.74 -5.70
CA LEU A 48 0.50 3.59 -5.71
C LEU A 48 -0.94 4.02 -6.05
N LEU A 49 -1.45 5.04 -5.37
CA LEU A 49 -2.81 5.55 -5.62
C LEU A 49 -3.01 6.05 -7.04
N LYS A 50 -1.98 6.63 -7.66
CA LYS A 50 -2.04 7.06 -9.06
C LYS A 50 -2.16 5.86 -10.01
N ASP A 51 -1.40 4.80 -9.78
CA ASP A 51 -1.47 3.58 -10.59
C ASP A 51 -2.83 2.90 -10.43
N ILE A 52 -3.33 2.78 -9.21
CA ILE A 52 -4.66 2.24 -8.91
C ILE A 52 -5.77 3.10 -9.52
N TYR A 53 -5.65 4.42 -9.49
CA TYR A 53 -6.60 5.32 -10.14
C TYR A 53 -6.69 5.04 -11.65
N GLN A 54 -5.55 4.90 -12.33
CA GLN A 54 -5.53 4.60 -13.76
C GLN A 54 -6.20 3.26 -14.07
N ILE A 55 -5.96 2.24 -13.25
CA ILE A 55 -6.61 0.93 -13.39
C ILE A 55 -8.13 1.07 -13.19
N THR A 56 -8.55 1.70 -12.09
CA THR A 56 -9.97 1.84 -11.72
C THR A 56 -10.79 2.54 -12.78
N PHE A 57 -10.28 3.63 -13.33
CA PHE A 57 -11.00 4.49 -14.29
C PHE A 57 -10.67 4.19 -15.76
N SER A 58 -9.95 3.13 -16.06
CA SER A 58 -9.78 2.65 -17.44
C SER A 58 -11.13 2.29 -18.04
N LYS A 59 -11.41 2.76 -19.25
CA LYS A 59 -12.64 2.43 -20.00
C LYS A 59 -12.52 1.13 -20.80
N GLU A 60 -11.29 0.63 -20.96
CA GLU A 60 -10.99 -0.52 -21.82
C GLU A 60 -10.94 -1.83 -21.05
N LYS A 61 -10.89 -1.76 -19.72
CA LYS A 61 -10.72 -2.93 -18.83
C LYS A 61 -12.05 -3.33 -18.21
N SER A 62 -12.35 -4.64 -18.25
CA SER A 62 -13.42 -5.25 -17.46
C SER A 62 -13.15 -5.17 -15.97
N ALA A 63 -14.18 -5.36 -15.14
CA ALA A 63 -14.04 -5.40 -13.69
C ALA A 63 -13.06 -6.49 -13.22
N ILE A 64 -13.08 -7.66 -13.85
CA ILE A 64 -12.13 -8.77 -13.57
C ILE A 64 -10.70 -8.32 -13.83
N GLU A 65 -10.41 -7.74 -15.00
CA GLU A 65 -9.07 -7.23 -15.33
C GLU A 65 -8.62 -6.11 -14.38
N LYS A 66 -9.55 -5.28 -13.92
CA LYS A 66 -9.27 -4.23 -12.94
C LYS A 66 -8.91 -4.81 -11.57
N VAL A 67 -9.61 -5.85 -11.10
CA VAL A 67 -9.25 -6.52 -9.85
C VAL A 67 -7.86 -7.16 -9.97
N ARG A 68 -7.57 -7.85 -11.07
CA ARG A 68 -6.23 -8.43 -11.33
C ARG A 68 -5.15 -7.35 -11.28
N GLY A 69 -5.31 -6.28 -12.06
CA GLY A 69 -4.36 -5.17 -12.09
C GLY A 69 -4.23 -4.45 -10.76
N PHE A 70 -5.32 -4.32 -9.98
CA PHE A 70 -5.29 -3.75 -8.64
C PHE A 70 -4.41 -4.59 -7.71
N ILE A 71 -4.62 -5.91 -7.70
CA ILE A 71 -3.83 -6.83 -6.88
C ILE A 71 -2.37 -6.84 -7.34
N GLU A 72 -2.11 -6.93 -8.65
CA GLU A 72 -0.75 -6.85 -9.19
C GLU A 72 -0.02 -5.56 -8.80
N ALA A 73 -0.68 -4.41 -8.91
CA ALA A 73 -0.09 -3.13 -8.54
C ALA A 73 0.24 -3.06 -7.05
N THR A 74 -0.60 -3.64 -6.20
CA THR A 74 -0.41 -3.64 -4.74
C THR A 74 0.61 -4.70 -4.28
N ILE A 75 0.60 -5.90 -4.86
CA ILE A 75 1.57 -6.95 -4.58
C ILE A 75 2.95 -6.58 -5.13
N ILE A 76 3.01 -6.09 -6.36
CA ILE A 76 4.28 -5.69 -6.97
C ILE A 76 4.91 -4.53 -6.21
N SER A 77 4.12 -3.66 -5.57
CA SER A 77 4.71 -2.67 -4.66
C SER A 77 5.34 -3.33 -3.43
N SER A 78 4.89 -4.51 -3.00
CA SER A 78 5.51 -5.29 -1.94
C SER A 78 6.69 -6.15 -2.43
N GLU A 79 6.67 -6.70 -3.65
CA GLU A 79 7.79 -7.44 -4.27
C GLU A 79 8.84 -6.52 -4.92
N ARG A 80 8.46 -5.36 -5.44
CA ARG A 80 9.36 -4.28 -5.89
C ARG A 80 9.91 -3.45 -4.74
N ILE A 81 9.68 -3.88 -3.53
CA ILE A 81 10.50 -3.45 -2.43
C ILE A 81 11.89 -4.07 -2.72
N SER A 82 12.64 -3.39 -3.59
CA SER A 82 14.08 -3.45 -3.72
C SER A 82 14.69 -3.55 -2.31
N VAL A 83 15.94 -3.85 -2.19
CA VAL A 83 16.69 -3.74 -0.91
C VAL A 83 16.34 -2.42 -0.17
N GLU A 84 16.07 -1.37 -0.93
CA GLU A 84 15.62 -0.05 -0.49
C GLU A 84 14.26 -0.10 0.22
N GLY A 85 13.28 -0.78 -0.33
CA GLY A 85 11.97 -0.91 0.30
C GLY A 85 11.97 -1.79 1.55
N THR A 86 12.85 -2.78 1.63
CA THR A 86 13.01 -3.59 2.84
C THR A 86 13.51 -2.76 4.02
N GLU A 87 14.45 -1.84 3.79
CA GLU A 87 14.95 -0.94 4.84
C GLU A 87 13.90 0.12 5.20
N LEU A 88 13.13 0.63 4.24
CA LEU A 88 12.00 1.50 4.53
C LEU A 88 10.93 0.78 5.35
N GLN A 89 10.60 -0.48 5.01
CA GLN A 89 9.64 -1.29 5.75
C GLN A 89 10.12 -1.54 7.19
N LYS A 90 11.37 -1.91 7.40
CA LYS A 90 11.94 -2.05 8.75
C LYS A 90 11.83 -0.76 9.57
N THR A 91 11.97 0.39 8.91
CA THR A 91 11.83 1.71 9.52
C THR A 91 10.37 2.00 9.89
N VAL A 92 9.46 1.66 8.99
CA VAL A 92 8.02 1.77 9.19
C VAL A 92 7.54 0.92 10.36
N ASP A 93 8.13 -0.26 10.54
CA ASP A 93 7.77 -1.21 11.60
C ASP A 93 8.28 -0.82 13.01
N LEU A 94 9.11 0.22 13.12
CA LEU A 94 9.52 0.72 14.42
C LEU A 94 8.33 1.24 15.23
N GLU A 95 8.23 0.84 16.49
CA GLU A 95 7.11 1.19 17.38
C GLU A 95 6.93 2.71 17.49
N GLU A 96 8.03 3.47 17.49
CA GLU A 96 8.04 4.93 17.50
C GLU A 96 7.34 5.57 16.30
N ASN A 97 7.26 4.86 15.14
CA ASN A 97 6.63 5.35 13.93
C ASN A 97 5.16 4.90 13.76
N ARG A 98 4.67 4.06 14.66
CA ARG A 98 3.33 3.44 14.57
C ARG A 98 2.20 4.46 14.38
N TYR A 99 2.19 5.53 15.16
CA TYR A 99 1.15 6.56 15.03
C TYR A 99 1.11 7.20 13.65
N MET A 100 2.27 7.46 13.08
CA MET A 100 2.39 8.03 11.73
C MET A 100 1.88 7.04 10.66
N ILE A 101 2.27 5.78 10.79
CA ILE A 101 1.85 4.71 9.87
C ILE A 101 0.35 4.47 9.95
N ASP A 102 -0.24 4.46 11.13
CA ASP A 102 -1.69 4.35 11.31
C ASP A 102 -2.42 5.49 10.59
N LYS A 103 -1.95 6.72 10.73
CA LYS A 103 -2.53 7.88 10.04
C LYS A 103 -2.46 7.76 8.51
N LEU A 104 -1.32 7.33 7.98
CA LEU A 104 -1.15 7.11 6.54
C LEU A 104 -2.02 5.94 6.05
N SER A 105 -2.10 4.86 6.83
CA SER A 105 -2.93 3.69 6.53
C SER A 105 -4.40 4.06 6.44
N HIS A 106 -4.92 4.85 7.37
CA HIS A 106 -6.30 5.32 7.31
C HIS A 106 -6.58 6.15 6.04
N LYS A 107 -5.63 7.05 5.66
CA LYS A 107 -5.74 7.84 4.43
C LYS A 107 -5.74 6.94 3.19
N LEU A 108 -4.87 5.93 3.17
CA LEU A 108 -4.74 4.96 2.09
C LEU A 108 -5.99 4.09 1.97
N ILE A 109 -6.44 3.48 3.07
CA ILE A 109 -7.66 2.66 3.13
C ILE A 109 -8.85 3.41 2.55
N LYS A 110 -9.08 4.65 3.00
CA LYS A 110 -10.20 5.47 2.51
C LYS A 110 -10.18 5.65 0.98
N LYS A 111 -9.00 5.86 0.39
CA LYS A 111 -8.86 6.01 -1.07
C LYS A 111 -9.04 4.69 -1.79
N LEU A 112 -8.40 3.63 -1.32
CA LEU A 112 -8.50 2.29 -1.91
C LEU A 112 -9.93 1.76 -1.85
N THR A 113 -10.65 1.99 -0.74
CA THR A 113 -12.07 1.63 -0.61
C THR A 113 -12.92 2.24 -1.71
N ILE A 114 -12.78 3.56 -1.94
CA ILE A 114 -13.53 4.26 -2.99
C ILE A 114 -13.23 3.69 -4.37
N TYR A 115 -11.96 3.40 -4.65
CA TYR A 115 -11.56 2.86 -5.95
C TYR A 115 -12.04 1.41 -6.13
N PHE A 116 -11.90 0.58 -5.11
CA PHE A 116 -12.32 -0.80 -5.18
C PHE A 116 -13.84 -0.95 -5.23
N GLU A 117 -14.60 -0.12 -4.52
CA GLU A 117 -16.06 -0.02 -4.65
C GLU A 117 -16.48 0.24 -6.10
N LYS A 118 -15.81 1.17 -6.81
CA LYS A 118 -16.10 1.46 -8.23
C LYS A 118 -15.85 0.24 -9.12
N ILE A 119 -14.82 -0.54 -8.84
CA ILE A 119 -14.56 -1.79 -9.58
C ILE A 119 -15.65 -2.82 -9.28
N ILE A 120 -16.08 -2.96 -8.02
CA ILE A 120 -17.17 -3.86 -7.64
C ILE A 120 -18.48 -3.46 -8.33
N GLN A 121 -18.83 -2.16 -8.33
CA GLN A 121 -20.03 -1.65 -9.00
C GLN A 121 -20.03 -1.99 -10.50
N GLN A 122 -18.90 -1.76 -11.18
CA GLN A 122 -18.74 -2.15 -12.58
C GLN A 122 -18.94 -3.66 -12.77
N GLY A 123 -18.37 -4.50 -11.91
CA GLY A 123 -18.50 -5.94 -12.00
C GLY A 123 -19.94 -6.42 -11.80
N ILE A 124 -20.73 -5.73 -10.98
CA ILE A 124 -22.17 -5.99 -10.83
C ILE A 124 -22.90 -5.62 -12.13
N GLU A 125 -22.61 -4.46 -12.72
CA GLU A 125 -23.19 -4.03 -14.00
C GLU A 125 -22.84 -4.98 -15.14
N GLU A 126 -21.61 -5.50 -15.17
CA GLU A 126 -21.12 -6.50 -16.12
C GLU A 126 -21.65 -7.92 -15.84
N GLN A 127 -22.38 -8.14 -14.73
CA GLN A 127 -22.85 -9.45 -14.26
C GLN A 127 -21.70 -10.45 -13.98
N SER A 128 -20.49 -9.94 -13.77
CA SER A 128 -19.31 -10.72 -13.40
C SER A 128 -19.13 -10.90 -11.91
N PHE A 129 -19.75 -10.02 -11.09
CA PHE A 129 -19.75 -10.08 -9.64
C PHE A 129 -21.17 -10.10 -9.08
N LEU A 130 -21.34 -10.79 -7.94
CA LEU A 130 -22.59 -10.81 -7.18
C LEU A 130 -22.32 -10.35 -5.76
N VAL A 131 -22.43 -9.05 -5.53
CA VAL A 131 -22.16 -8.39 -4.24
C VAL A 131 -23.35 -7.51 -3.86
N GLN A 132 -23.90 -7.74 -2.66
CA GLN A 132 -25.09 -7.01 -2.20
C GLN A 132 -24.72 -5.64 -1.60
N TYR A 133 -23.55 -5.52 -0.95
CA TYR A 133 -23.07 -4.32 -0.25
C TYR A 133 -21.69 -3.93 -0.76
N PRO A 134 -21.58 -3.23 -1.93
CA PRO A 134 -20.30 -2.96 -2.58
C PRO A 134 -19.34 -2.12 -1.75
N LEU A 135 -19.84 -1.08 -1.07
CA LEU A 135 -19.03 -0.18 -0.25
C LEU A 135 -18.45 -0.91 0.97
N GLU A 136 -19.30 -1.59 1.73
CA GLU A 136 -18.91 -2.31 2.94
C GLU A 136 -17.96 -3.46 2.61
N THR A 137 -18.22 -4.15 1.49
CA THR A 137 -17.32 -5.19 0.97
C THR A 137 -15.95 -4.62 0.62
N ALA A 138 -15.91 -3.50 -0.08
CA ALA A 138 -14.65 -2.81 -0.39
C ALA A 138 -13.93 -2.36 0.87
N GLU A 139 -14.64 -1.82 1.86
CA GLU A 139 -14.07 -1.35 3.11
C GLU A 139 -13.42 -2.49 3.91
N PHE A 140 -14.12 -3.62 4.08
CA PHE A 140 -13.56 -4.80 4.75
C PHE A 140 -12.32 -5.34 4.03
N LEU A 141 -12.39 -5.50 2.71
CA LEU A 141 -11.29 -6.04 1.91
C LEU A 141 -10.06 -5.13 1.94
N MET A 142 -10.24 -3.82 1.80
CA MET A 142 -9.12 -2.87 1.78
C MET A 142 -8.52 -2.65 3.16
N THR A 143 -9.34 -2.63 4.20
CA THR A 143 -8.87 -2.55 5.59
C THR A 143 -8.03 -3.76 5.95
N ALA A 144 -8.54 -4.97 5.70
CA ALA A 144 -7.79 -6.20 5.93
C ALA A 144 -6.48 -6.22 5.13
N TYR A 145 -6.54 -5.86 3.84
CA TYR A 145 -5.37 -5.83 2.96
C TYR A 145 -4.27 -4.90 3.49
N VAL A 146 -4.59 -3.63 3.76
CA VAL A 146 -3.61 -2.64 4.23
C VAL A 146 -3.07 -3.00 5.61
N PHE A 147 -3.95 -3.43 6.52
CA PHE A 147 -3.54 -3.81 7.87
C PHE A 147 -2.57 -5.00 7.85
N VAL A 148 -2.86 -6.03 7.08
CA VAL A 148 -1.99 -7.20 7.00
C VAL A 148 -0.70 -6.86 6.27
N SER A 149 -0.75 -6.11 5.17
CA SER A 149 0.45 -5.67 4.44
C SER A 149 1.42 -4.89 5.32
N ASN A 150 0.92 -4.02 6.20
CA ASN A 150 1.74 -3.26 7.14
C ASN A 150 2.38 -4.12 8.24
N ASN A 151 1.83 -5.32 8.50
CA ASN A 151 2.34 -6.23 9.52
C ASN A 151 3.08 -7.45 8.93
N MET A 152 3.22 -7.52 7.61
CA MET A 152 3.80 -8.69 6.93
C MET A 152 5.26 -8.91 7.28
N SER A 153 6.07 -7.87 7.36
CA SER A 153 7.48 -7.97 7.73
C SER A 153 7.72 -8.54 9.13
N MET A 154 6.78 -8.32 10.05
CA MET A 154 6.85 -8.90 11.39
C MET A 154 6.39 -10.37 11.45
N LYS A 155 5.54 -10.79 10.53
CA LYS A 155 4.81 -12.06 10.61
C LYS A 155 5.29 -13.11 9.62
N TYR A 156 5.80 -12.68 8.46
CA TYR A 156 6.18 -13.54 7.36
C TYR A 156 7.62 -13.25 6.96
N SER A 157 8.54 -13.96 7.59
CA SER A 157 9.98 -13.81 7.37
C SER A 157 10.51 -14.60 6.16
N ASP A 158 9.67 -15.45 5.58
CA ASP A 158 10.00 -16.31 4.45
C ASP A 158 9.03 -16.14 3.28
N LYS A 159 9.51 -16.44 2.09
CA LYS A 159 8.78 -16.27 0.84
C LYS A 159 7.56 -17.21 0.75
N GLU A 160 7.65 -18.40 1.30
CA GLU A 160 6.59 -19.43 1.24
C GLU A 160 5.34 -18.95 2.00
N SER A 161 5.53 -18.41 3.21
CA SER A 161 4.45 -17.82 4.00
C SER A 161 3.76 -16.64 3.31
N LEU A 162 4.50 -15.85 2.52
CA LEU A 162 3.94 -14.75 1.74
C LEU A 162 3.08 -15.26 0.58
N ASP A 163 3.56 -16.27 -0.14
CA ASP A 163 2.84 -16.87 -1.27
C ASP A 163 1.52 -17.52 -0.80
N ASP A 164 1.54 -18.19 0.34
CA ASP A 164 0.33 -18.75 0.98
C ASP A 164 -0.67 -17.66 1.36
N TYR A 165 -0.19 -16.56 1.94
CA TYR A 165 -1.05 -15.43 2.28
C TYR A 165 -1.71 -14.81 1.04
N LEU A 166 -0.94 -14.59 -0.02
CA LEU A 166 -1.45 -14.03 -1.27
C LEU A 166 -2.45 -14.97 -1.94
N SER A 167 -2.19 -16.28 -1.90
CA SER A 167 -3.10 -17.30 -2.41
C SER A 167 -4.41 -17.32 -1.61
N ALA A 168 -4.35 -17.26 -0.30
CA ALA A 168 -5.52 -17.16 0.56
C ALA A 168 -6.33 -15.88 0.28
N TYR A 169 -5.66 -14.74 0.08
CA TYR A 169 -6.32 -13.48 -0.21
C TYR A 169 -7.03 -13.50 -1.58
N LYS A 170 -6.43 -14.09 -2.60
CA LYS A 170 -7.07 -14.31 -3.91
C LYS A 170 -8.35 -15.14 -3.79
N ILE A 171 -8.29 -16.23 -3.03
CA ILE A 171 -9.47 -17.09 -2.76
C ILE A 171 -10.57 -16.31 -2.01
N ILE A 172 -10.20 -15.48 -1.03
CA ILE A 172 -11.16 -14.62 -0.32
C ILE A 172 -11.83 -13.65 -1.28
N LEU A 173 -11.07 -13.00 -2.18
CA LEU A 173 -11.60 -12.10 -3.20
C LEU A 173 -12.60 -12.82 -4.12
N GLU A 174 -12.24 -13.97 -4.68
CA GLU A 174 -13.11 -14.76 -5.56
C GLU A 174 -14.43 -15.12 -4.89
N ARG A 175 -14.36 -15.61 -3.64
CA ARG A 175 -15.55 -16.00 -2.87
C ARG A 175 -16.41 -14.79 -2.50
N THR A 176 -15.78 -13.70 -2.07
CA THR A 176 -16.49 -12.50 -1.62
C THR A 176 -17.16 -11.77 -2.79
N LEU A 177 -16.49 -11.69 -3.95
CA LEU A 177 -17.05 -11.11 -5.16
C LEU A 177 -17.98 -12.08 -5.91
N ASN A 178 -18.00 -13.34 -5.49
CA ASN A 178 -18.67 -14.45 -6.19
C ASN A 178 -18.26 -14.51 -7.67
N ALA A 179 -17.00 -14.25 -7.94
CA ALA A 179 -16.41 -14.22 -9.29
C ALA A 179 -15.79 -15.58 -9.61
N LYS A 180 -16.10 -16.12 -10.79
CA LYS A 180 -15.46 -17.35 -11.28
C LYS A 180 -14.21 -16.98 -12.06
N ASN A 181 -13.13 -17.72 -11.85
CA ASN A 181 -11.88 -17.58 -12.61
C ASN A 181 -11.30 -16.15 -12.51
N LEU A 182 -11.38 -15.55 -11.33
CA LEU A 182 -10.88 -14.19 -11.13
C LEU A 182 -9.37 -14.09 -11.34
N PHE A 183 -8.62 -15.16 -11.03
CA PHE A 183 -7.16 -15.21 -11.10
C PHE A 183 -6.60 -16.35 -11.98
N ASP A 184 -7.45 -16.96 -12.81
CA ASP A 184 -7.04 -17.97 -13.78
C ASP A 184 -6.51 -17.37 -15.08
#